data_ade53172c2273dbbe58c4cf712664da4
#
_entry.id   ade53172c2273dbbe58c4cf712664da4
#
_cell.length_a   1.000
_cell.length_b   1.000
_cell.length_c   1.000
_cell.angle_alpha   90.00
_cell.angle_beta   90.00
_cell.angle_gamma   90.00
#
_symmetry.space_group_name_H-M   'P 1'
#
loop_
_entity.id
_entity.type
_entity.pdbx_description
1 polymer ?
#
loop_
_entity_poly.entity_id
_entity_poly.type
_entity_poly.pdbx_seq_one_letter_code
_entity_poly.pdbx_strand_id
1 'polypeptide(L)'
;MKCNNCGNEIVENSAFCTFCGSPVSPTEPTEAPTSAVHQKILDVFKDKLFLVLCILVSVATVFSIANSNVPLLLILFTIFLWLIYAKATKNAVDIKNMRCVSGTVFATYVINWVLIGLLGFATVIGAIITLAIGSTAEFENTINQILSEYDFSVNGFDSLLALTTGSIMIIAVVAFIIFLVICIIAAIVNVFGMRSLHKFARSLYISAEIDNFCIEKLNAAKSWLLVFGIFTCISALPCIYDFKAFITSGSLGAAYILAYVLVKKHFFQPQQLN
;
A
#
# COMPACT_ATOMS: atom_id res chain seq x y z
N MET A 1 -41.69 22.21 15.62
CA MET A 1 -42.19 21.04 16.37
C MET A 1 -43.36 21.44 17.24
N LYS A 2 -44.18 20.48 17.71
CA LYS A 2 -45.32 20.80 18.59
C LYS A 2 -44.99 20.51 20.04
N CYS A 3 -45.48 21.35 20.95
CA CYS A 3 -45.32 21.17 22.40
C CYS A 3 -46.13 19.98 22.90
N ASN A 4 -45.50 19.04 23.60
CA ASN A 4 -46.17 17.86 24.14
C ASN A 4 -47.16 18.19 25.24
N ASN A 5 -47.08 19.39 25.84
CA ASN A 5 -47.93 19.80 26.95
C ASN A 5 -49.14 20.65 26.49
N CYS A 6 -48.97 21.56 25.50
CA CYS A 6 -50.06 22.46 25.07
C CYS A 6 -50.43 22.33 23.60
N GLY A 7 -49.69 21.53 22.78
CA GLY A 7 -49.97 21.30 21.37
C GLY A 7 -49.56 22.44 20.42
N ASN A 8 -49.12 23.60 20.94
CA ASN A 8 -48.73 24.75 20.14
C ASN A 8 -47.42 24.54 19.44
N GLU A 9 -47.16 25.20 18.30
CA GLU A 9 -45.93 25.16 17.57
C GLU A 9 -44.81 25.88 18.35
N ILE A 10 -43.67 25.19 18.49
CA ILE A 10 -42.49 25.70 19.19
C ILE A 10 -41.45 26.08 18.13
N VAL A 11 -40.79 27.22 18.35
CA VAL A 11 -39.67 27.65 17.52
C VAL A 11 -38.52 26.67 17.70
N GLU A 12 -37.85 26.27 16.59
CA GLU A 12 -36.72 25.35 16.61
C GLU A 12 -35.60 25.88 17.51
N ASN A 13 -35.02 25.02 18.36
CA ASN A 13 -33.96 25.34 19.32
C ASN A 13 -34.40 26.17 20.55
N SER A 14 -35.69 26.31 20.87
CA SER A 14 -36.10 26.92 22.14
C SER A 14 -36.06 25.91 23.31
N ALA A 15 -35.43 26.29 24.40
CA ALA A 15 -35.34 25.44 25.62
C ALA A 15 -36.70 25.31 26.35
N PHE A 16 -37.66 26.22 26.09
CA PHE A 16 -38.97 26.27 26.72
C PHE A 16 -40.05 26.63 25.70
N CYS A 17 -41.24 26.08 25.88
CA CYS A 17 -42.38 26.46 25.07
C CYS A 17 -42.78 27.91 25.41
N THR A 18 -42.83 28.78 24.40
CA THR A 18 -43.19 30.21 24.58
C THR A 18 -44.64 30.42 24.97
N PHE A 19 -45.50 29.42 24.84
CA PHE A 19 -46.94 29.51 25.19
C PHE A 19 -47.25 28.99 26.59
N CYS A 20 -46.64 27.88 27.04
CA CYS A 20 -46.99 27.28 28.32
C CYS A 20 -45.81 27.21 29.32
N GLY A 21 -44.61 27.66 28.93
CA GLY A 21 -43.42 27.64 29.77
C GLY A 21 -42.83 26.24 30.06
N SER A 22 -43.45 25.19 29.53
CA SER A 22 -42.93 23.83 29.76
C SER A 22 -41.55 23.66 29.13
N PRO A 23 -40.59 23.02 29.83
CA PRO A 23 -39.31 22.70 29.26
C PRO A 23 -39.52 21.78 28.05
N VAL A 24 -38.93 22.18 26.91
CA VAL A 24 -38.84 21.35 25.72
C VAL A 24 -37.65 20.46 25.95
N SER A 25 -37.88 19.19 26.29
CA SER A 25 -36.79 18.22 26.31
C SER A 25 -36.04 18.33 25.00
N PRO A 26 -34.72 18.58 25.03
CA PRO A 26 -33.98 18.54 23.79
C PRO A 26 -34.26 17.17 23.16
N THR A 27 -34.92 17.17 22.02
CA THR A 27 -35.04 15.97 21.21
C THR A 27 -33.58 15.54 21.01
N GLU A 28 -33.21 14.38 21.58
CA GLU A 28 -31.90 13.81 21.27
C GLU A 28 -31.71 13.97 19.76
N PRO A 29 -30.57 14.50 19.30
CA PRO A 29 -30.37 14.72 17.89
C PRO A 29 -30.66 13.37 17.22
N THR A 30 -31.84 13.28 16.57
CA THR A 30 -32.20 12.12 15.77
C THR A 30 -31.04 12.02 14.78
N GLU A 31 -30.19 11.02 14.95
CA GLU A 31 -29.06 10.78 14.05
C GLU A 31 -29.65 10.81 12.64
N ALA A 32 -29.23 11.81 11.86
CA ALA A 32 -29.68 11.95 10.50
C ALA A 32 -29.51 10.59 9.82
N PRO A 33 -30.49 10.05 9.10
CA PRO A 33 -30.45 8.70 8.56
C PRO A 33 -29.12 8.53 7.81
N THR A 34 -28.26 7.68 8.36
CA THR A 34 -26.92 7.43 7.79
C THR A 34 -27.15 6.94 6.38
N SER A 35 -26.59 7.63 5.40
CA SER A 35 -26.81 7.30 4.00
C SER A 35 -26.39 5.84 3.73
N ALA A 36 -27.02 5.23 2.74
CA ALA A 36 -26.70 3.84 2.34
C ALA A 36 -25.21 3.66 1.97
N VAL A 37 -24.56 4.73 1.48
CA VAL A 37 -23.14 4.75 1.16
C VAL A 37 -22.30 4.78 2.43
N HIS A 38 -22.62 5.66 3.36
CA HIS A 38 -21.94 5.72 4.66
C HIS A 38 -22.07 4.42 5.43
N GLN A 39 -23.26 3.79 5.41
CA GLN A 39 -23.46 2.50 6.07
C GLN A 39 -22.57 1.41 5.48
N LYS A 40 -22.49 1.28 4.16
CA LYS A 40 -21.59 0.32 3.50
C LYS A 40 -20.11 0.57 3.83
N ILE A 41 -19.68 1.82 3.87
CA ILE A 41 -18.32 2.20 4.24
C ILE A 41 -18.06 1.83 5.71
N LEU A 42 -18.99 2.10 6.62
CA LEU A 42 -18.92 1.70 8.02
C LEU A 42 -18.81 0.19 8.17
N ASP A 43 -19.59 -0.58 7.43
CA ASP A 43 -19.58 -2.05 7.48
C ASP A 43 -18.20 -2.61 7.08
N VAL A 44 -17.52 -1.99 6.08
CA VAL A 44 -16.15 -2.36 5.72
C VAL A 44 -15.18 -2.09 6.88
N PHE A 45 -15.24 -0.90 7.47
CA PHE A 45 -14.27 -0.50 8.50
C PHE A 45 -14.54 -1.14 9.87
N LYS A 46 -15.76 -1.62 10.13
CA LYS A 46 -16.11 -2.40 11.32
C LYS A 46 -15.82 -3.89 11.18
N ASP A 47 -15.58 -4.38 9.97
CA ASP A 47 -15.29 -5.80 9.76
C ASP A 47 -14.03 -6.20 10.55
N LYS A 48 -14.07 -7.38 11.16
CA LYS A 48 -12.91 -7.98 11.86
C LYS A 48 -11.69 -8.11 10.94
N LEU A 49 -11.92 -8.31 9.65
CA LEU A 49 -10.85 -8.36 8.66
C LEU A 49 -10.13 -7.02 8.51
N PHE A 50 -10.84 -5.89 8.67
CA PHE A 50 -10.19 -4.57 8.65
C PHE A 50 -9.31 -4.36 9.89
N LEU A 51 -9.72 -4.84 11.06
CA LEU A 51 -8.86 -4.86 12.25
C LEU A 51 -7.59 -5.67 12.00
N VAL A 52 -7.71 -6.87 11.42
CA VAL A 52 -6.54 -7.70 11.07
C VAL A 52 -5.63 -6.97 10.08
N LEU A 53 -6.19 -6.24 9.10
CA LEU A 53 -5.43 -5.41 8.18
C LEU A 53 -4.64 -4.32 8.92
N CYS A 54 -5.25 -3.61 9.87
CA CYS A 54 -4.57 -2.61 10.70
C CYS A 54 -3.41 -3.23 11.49
N ILE A 55 -3.60 -4.42 12.06
CA ILE A 55 -2.53 -5.15 12.78
C ILE A 55 -1.39 -5.53 11.84
N LEU A 56 -1.67 -6.09 10.66
CA LEU A 56 -0.64 -6.47 9.68
C LEU A 56 0.20 -5.28 9.23
N VAL A 57 -0.45 -4.14 8.94
CA VAL A 57 0.27 -2.91 8.57
C VAL A 57 1.11 -2.39 9.74
N SER A 58 0.60 -2.50 10.99
CA SER A 58 1.36 -2.12 12.20
C SER A 58 2.60 -3.00 12.38
N VAL A 59 2.48 -4.31 12.20
CA VAL A 59 3.61 -5.26 12.24
C VAL A 59 4.66 -4.87 11.20
N ALA A 60 4.24 -4.65 9.95
CA ALA A 60 5.14 -4.21 8.88
C ALA A 60 5.87 -2.91 9.25
N THR A 61 5.16 -1.94 9.85
CA THR A 61 5.74 -0.66 10.26
C THR A 61 6.79 -0.84 11.34
N VAL A 62 6.50 -1.64 12.39
CA VAL A 62 7.44 -1.90 13.49
C VAL A 62 8.71 -2.58 12.98
N PHE A 63 8.58 -3.62 12.15
CA PHE A 63 9.74 -4.33 11.60
C PHE A 63 10.53 -3.47 10.61
N SER A 64 9.88 -2.59 9.85
CA SER A 64 10.56 -1.63 8.99
C SER A 64 11.40 -0.63 9.79
N ILE A 65 10.89 -0.11 10.90
CA ILE A 65 11.64 0.76 11.82
C ILE A 65 12.82 -0.01 12.45
N ALA A 66 12.59 -1.26 12.87
CA ALA A 66 13.63 -2.11 13.46
C ALA A 66 14.76 -2.44 12.46
N ASN A 67 14.52 -2.29 11.16
CA ASN A 67 15.51 -2.47 10.09
C ASN A 67 16.24 -1.15 9.73
N SER A 68 16.26 -0.18 10.65
CA SER A 68 16.90 1.14 10.47
C SER A 68 16.31 1.98 9.31
N ASN A 69 15.20 1.55 8.74
CA ASN A 69 14.43 2.32 7.78
C ASN A 69 13.31 3.03 8.53
N VAL A 70 13.30 4.36 8.53
CA VAL A 70 12.18 5.14 9.11
C VAL A 70 11.18 5.49 7.99
N PRO A 71 10.22 4.61 7.70
CA PRO A 71 9.27 4.83 6.61
C PRO A 71 8.16 5.79 7.08
N LEU A 72 8.44 7.08 7.12
CA LEU A 72 7.52 8.10 7.63
C LEU A 72 6.12 7.97 7.03
N LEU A 73 6.01 7.72 5.73
CA LEU A 73 4.71 7.56 5.06
C LEU A 73 3.97 6.31 5.52
N LEU A 74 4.67 5.20 5.80
CA LEU A 74 4.06 3.98 6.31
C LEU A 74 3.56 4.17 7.76
N ILE A 75 4.31 4.91 8.57
CA ILE A 75 3.91 5.30 9.93
C ILE A 75 2.62 6.13 9.88
N LEU A 76 2.59 7.19 9.05
CA LEU A 76 1.42 8.03 8.87
C LEU A 76 0.21 7.22 8.36
N PHE A 77 0.43 6.36 7.38
CA PHE A 77 -0.61 5.46 6.85
C PHE A 77 -1.20 4.58 7.95
N THR A 78 -0.35 3.97 8.78
CA THR A 78 -0.77 3.14 9.92
C THR A 78 -1.60 3.93 10.92
N ILE A 79 -1.15 5.12 11.31
CA ILE A 79 -1.87 5.99 12.24
C ILE A 79 -3.27 6.33 11.69
N PHE A 80 -3.36 6.74 10.43
CA PHE A 80 -4.65 7.08 9.82
C PHE A 80 -5.59 5.89 9.71
N LEU A 81 -5.10 4.67 9.43
CA LEU A 81 -5.93 3.46 9.44
C LEU A 81 -6.54 3.20 10.83
N TRP A 82 -5.74 3.33 11.90
CA TRP A 82 -6.23 3.17 13.26
C TRP A 82 -7.25 4.25 13.65
N LEU A 83 -7.06 5.50 13.22
CA LEU A 83 -8.01 6.58 13.47
C LEU A 83 -9.35 6.33 12.75
N ILE A 84 -9.32 5.83 11.50
CA ILE A 84 -10.52 5.44 10.76
C ILE A 84 -11.24 4.30 11.50
N TYR A 85 -10.52 3.27 11.91
CA TYR A 85 -11.09 2.16 12.67
C TYR A 85 -11.74 2.62 13.98
N ALA A 86 -11.03 3.45 14.76
CA ALA A 86 -11.52 3.97 16.03
C ALA A 86 -12.79 4.83 15.89
N LYS A 87 -12.94 5.58 14.79
CA LYS A 87 -14.17 6.31 14.50
C LYS A 87 -15.28 5.41 13.97
N ALA A 88 -14.96 4.43 13.14
CA ALA A 88 -15.92 3.47 12.63
C ALA A 88 -16.57 2.65 13.77
N THR A 89 -15.83 2.31 14.82
CA THR A 89 -16.39 1.64 16.02
C THR A 89 -17.40 2.51 16.77
N LYS A 90 -17.32 3.85 16.61
CA LYS A 90 -18.28 4.83 17.16
C LYS A 90 -19.39 5.20 16.18
N ASN A 91 -19.63 4.41 15.14
CA ASN A 91 -20.63 4.66 14.08
C ASN A 91 -20.40 5.95 13.27
N ALA A 92 -19.17 6.46 13.20
CA ALA A 92 -18.85 7.67 12.48
C ALA A 92 -17.90 7.39 11.29
N VAL A 93 -18.21 7.94 10.10
CA VAL A 93 -17.33 7.90 8.93
C VAL A 93 -16.31 9.03 9.03
N ASP A 94 -15.03 8.71 8.93
CA ASP A 94 -13.94 9.68 9.03
C ASP A 94 -13.40 10.10 7.66
N ILE A 95 -14.13 10.94 6.95
CA ILE A 95 -13.77 11.44 5.63
C ILE A 95 -12.40 12.14 5.64
N LYS A 96 -12.10 12.89 6.71
CA LYS A 96 -10.83 13.62 6.83
C LYS A 96 -9.63 12.67 6.84
N ASN A 97 -9.65 11.64 7.68
CA ASN A 97 -8.55 10.67 7.73
C ASN A 97 -8.52 9.77 6.50
N MET A 98 -9.66 9.45 5.88
CA MET A 98 -9.70 8.76 4.59
C MET A 98 -9.01 9.58 3.47
N ARG A 99 -9.20 10.90 3.45
CA ARG A 99 -8.47 11.80 2.53
C ARG A 99 -6.97 11.80 2.82
N CYS A 100 -6.57 11.81 4.10
CA CYS A 100 -5.16 11.71 4.49
C CYS A 100 -4.53 10.37 4.05
N VAL A 101 -5.24 9.25 4.20
CA VAL A 101 -4.80 7.93 3.67
C VAL A 101 -4.57 8.00 2.15
N SER A 102 -5.51 8.57 1.40
CA SER A 102 -5.33 8.75 -0.04
C SER A 102 -4.12 9.62 -0.38
N GLY A 103 -3.86 10.67 0.42
CA GLY A 103 -2.69 11.56 0.28
C GLY A 103 -1.37 10.85 0.55
N THR A 104 -1.29 10.03 1.61
CA THR A 104 -0.07 9.26 1.92
C THR A 104 0.23 8.21 0.85
N VAL A 105 -0.79 7.53 0.32
CA VAL A 105 -0.63 6.60 -0.80
C VAL A 105 -0.16 7.32 -2.06
N PHE A 106 -0.70 8.51 -2.35
CA PHE A 106 -0.25 9.32 -3.48
C PHE A 106 1.20 9.78 -3.33
N ALA A 107 1.58 10.25 -2.14
CA ALA A 107 2.96 10.64 -1.86
C ALA A 107 3.93 9.47 -2.05
N THR A 108 3.58 8.28 -1.54
CA THR A 108 4.35 7.05 -1.75
C THR A 108 4.49 6.71 -3.23
N TYR A 109 3.40 6.84 -4.00
CA TYR A 109 3.41 6.64 -5.45
C TYR A 109 4.38 7.58 -6.17
N VAL A 110 4.36 8.87 -5.84
CA VAL A 110 5.26 9.87 -6.44
C VAL A 110 6.71 9.58 -6.07
N ILE A 111 7.00 9.29 -4.80
CA ILE A 111 8.36 8.97 -4.33
C ILE A 111 8.89 7.72 -5.05
N ASN A 112 8.07 6.68 -5.19
CA ASN A 112 8.48 5.47 -5.93
C ASN A 112 8.84 5.78 -7.39
N TRP A 113 8.10 6.66 -8.07
CA TRP A 113 8.44 7.11 -9.42
C TRP A 113 9.81 7.79 -9.48
N VAL A 114 10.07 8.70 -8.54
CA VAL A 114 11.36 9.41 -8.44
C VAL A 114 12.50 8.41 -8.20
N LEU A 115 12.31 7.48 -7.25
CA LEU A 115 13.33 6.47 -6.93
C LEU A 115 13.60 5.53 -8.11
N ILE A 116 12.57 5.09 -8.84
CA ILE A 116 12.72 4.26 -10.03
C ILE A 116 13.48 5.03 -11.13
N GLY A 117 13.17 6.31 -11.32
CA GLY A 117 13.88 7.17 -12.27
C GLY A 117 15.35 7.33 -11.90
N LEU A 118 15.67 7.58 -10.63
CA LEU A 118 17.04 7.70 -10.14
C LEU A 118 17.81 6.38 -10.28
N LEU A 119 17.17 5.25 -9.92
CA LEU A 119 17.77 3.92 -10.06
C LEU A 119 18.04 3.60 -11.54
N GLY A 120 17.09 3.89 -12.44
CA GLY A 120 17.27 3.72 -13.88
C GLY A 120 18.42 4.56 -14.42
N PHE A 121 18.53 5.81 -13.98
CA PHE A 121 19.65 6.67 -14.36
C PHE A 121 20.99 6.13 -13.83
N ALA A 122 21.05 5.70 -12.59
CA ALA A 122 22.25 5.12 -11.98
C ALA A 122 22.67 3.82 -12.70
N THR A 123 21.71 2.97 -13.10
CA THR A 123 22.03 1.73 -13.85
C THR A 123 22.59 2.02 -15.22
N VAL A 124 22.07 3.04 -15.94
CA VAL A 124 22.59 3.46 -17.25
C VAL A 124 24.02 3.98 -17.10
N ILE A 125 24.29 4.86 -16.14
CA ILE A 125 25.64 5.36 -15.87
C ILE A 125 26.57 4.21 -15.48
N GLY A 126 26.14 3.32 -14.60
CA GLY A 126 26.91 2.14 -14.21
C GLY A 126 27.28 1.26 -15.41
N ALA A 127 26.33 1.01 -16.33
CA ALA A 127 26.59 0.26 -17.54
C ALA A 127 27.61 0.95 -18.45
N ILE A 128 27.52 2.27 -18.64
CA ILE A 128 28.49 3.05 -19.42
C ILE A 128 29.88 2.97 -18.80
N ILE A 129 30.00 3.14 -17.49
CA ILE A 129 31.26 3.04 -16.76
C ILE A 129 31.85 1.63 -16.92
N THR A 130 31.04 0.58 -16.73
CA THR A 130 31.49 -0.81 -16.87
C THR A 130 32.00 -1.11 -18.27
N LEU A 131 31.29 -0.62 -19.31
CA LEU A 131 31.74 -0.77 -20.70
C LEU A 131 33.04 0.01 -20.99
N ALA A 132 33.18 1.21 -20.43
CA ALA A 132 34.39 2.02 -20.58
C ALA A 132 35.61 1.40 -19.89
N ILE A 133 35.45 0.90 -18.66
CA ILE A 133 36.51 0.25 -17.88
C ILE A 133 36.82 -1.15 -18.45
N GLY A 134 35.77 -1.92 -18.82
CA GLY A 134 35.92 -3.27 -19.35
C GLY A 134 36.67 -3.34 -20.68
N SER A 135 36.85 -2.20 -21.36
CA SER A 135 37.71 -2.08 -22.57
C SER A 135 39.18 -1.82 -22.28
N THR A 136 39.55 -1.68 -20.98
CA THR A 136 40.95 -1.38 -20.59
C THR A 136 41.67 -2.64 -20.10
N ALA A 137 42.95 -2.78 -20.46
CA ALA A 137 43.80 -3.87 -19.98
C ALA A 137 43.94 -3.91 -18.43
N GLU A 138 43.71 -2.79 -17.72
CA GLU A 138 43.67 -2.71 -16.27
C GLU A 138 42.51 -3.51 -15.63
N PHE A 139 41.34 -3.55 -16.28
CA PHE A 139 40.21 -4.34 -15.79
C PHE A 139 40.50 -5.85 -15.90
N GLU A 140 41.12 -6.26 -16.99
CA GLU A 140 41.55 -7.64 -17.20
C GLU A 140 42.59 -8.09 -16.16
N ASN A 141 43.55 -7.23 -15.81
CA ASN A 141 44.53 -7.47 -14.78
C ASN A 141 43.88 -7.51 -13.37
N THR A 142 42.92 -6.63 -13.07
CA THR A 142 42.20 -6.61 -11.78
C THR A 142 41.36 -7.87 -11.59
N ILE A 143 40.65 -8.32 -12.63
CA ILE A 143 39.87 -9.57 -12.58
C ILE A 143 40.78 -10.77 -12.38
N ASN A 144 41.89 -10.83 -13.06
CA ASN A 144 42.88 -11.92 -12.91
C ASN A 144 43.49 -11.92 -11.49
N GLN A 145 43.73 -10.76 -10.91
CA GLN A 145 44.21 -10.61 -9.55
C GLN A 145 43.18 -11.09 -8.53
N ILE A 146 41.91 -10.70 -8.66
CA ILE A 146 40.82 -11.16 -7.79
C ILE A 146 40.63 -12.67 -7.90
N LEU A 147 40.65 -13.22 -9.11
CA LEU A 147 40.54 -14.68 -9.33
C LEU A 147 41.71 -15.46 -8.74
N SER A 148 42.93 -14.90 -8.72
CA SER A 148 44.08 -15.53 -8.12
C SER A 148 44.12 -15.44 -6.58
N GLU A 149 43.50 -14.44 -6.00
CA GLU A 149 43.42 -14.24 -4.54
C GLU A 149 42.33 -15.16 -3.89
N TYR A 150 41.28 -15.48 -4.61
CA TYR A 150 40.35 -16.55 -4.23
C TYR A 150 40.84 -17.84 -4.88
N ASP A 151 41.63 -18.62 -4.11
CA ASP A 151 42.15 -19.95 -4.50
C ASP A 151 40.98 -20.93 -4.81
N PHE A 152 40.36 -20.73 -5.97
CA PHE A 152 39.30 -21.59 -6.49
C PHE A 152 39.89 -22.84 -7.14
N SER A 153 40.72 -23.58 -6.38
CA SER A 153 41.20 -24.89 -6.78
C SER A 153 40.09 -25.94 -6.62
N VAL A 154 39.04 -25.81 -7.41
CA VAL A 154 38.08 -26.91 -7.57
C VAL A 154 38.58 -27.78 -8.72
N ASN A 155 39.23 -28.89 -8.37
CA ASN A 155 39.62 -29.95 -9.28
C ASN A 155 38.43 -30.36 -10.17
N GLY A 156 38.47 -30.07 -11.44
CA GLY A 156 37.41 -30.33 -12.45
C GLY A 156 36.86 -29.08 -13.13
N PHE A 157 37.15 -27.88 -12.62
CA PHE A 157 36.73 -26.61 -13.23
C PHE A 157 37.74 -25.99 -14.17
N ASP A 158 38.95 -26.59 -14.28
CA ASP A 158 40.02 -26.10 -15.15
C ASP A 158 39.67 -26.08 -16.63
N SER A 159 38.73 -26.92 -17.07
CA SER A 159 38.18 -26.89 -18.42
C SER A 159 37.12 -25.77 -18.62
N LEU A 160 36.52 -25.28 -17.53
CA LEU A 160 35.60 -24.13 -17.58
C LEU A 160 36.32 -22.80 -17.38
N LEU A 161 37.48 -22.79 -16.69
CA LEU A 161 38.33 -21.59 -16.52
C LEU A 161 39.13 -21.27 -17.78
N ALA A 162 39.24 -22.20 -18.74
CA ALA A 162 39.68 -21.91 -20.13
C ALA A 162 38.65 -21.09 -20.95
N LEU A 163 37.53 -20.70 -20.33
CA LEU A 163 36.67 -19.64 -20.82
C LEU A 163 37.52 -18.35 -20.86
N THR A 164 37.90 -17.95 -22.05
CA THR A 164 38.58 -16.69 -22.30
C THR A 164 37.86 -15.55 -21.59
N THR A 165 38.59 -14.54 -21.09
CA THR A 165 38.06 -13.33 -20.42
C THR A 165 36.79 -12.77 -21.10
N GLY A 166 36.71 -12.93 -22.45
CA GLY A 166 35.53 -12.56 -23.24
C GLY A 166 34.26 -13.34 -22.91
N SER A 167 34.37 -14.63 -22.52
CA SER A 167 33.18 -15.45 -22.16
C SER A 167 32.62 -15.07 -20.77
N ILE A 168 33.48 -14.71 -19.83
CA ILE A 168 33.06 -14.22 -18.51
C ILE A 168 32.33 -12.86 -18.66
N MET A 169 32.87 -11.97 -19.51
CA MET A 169 32.20 -10.71 -19.83
C MET A 169 30.80 -10.92 -20.44
N ILE A 170 30.67 -11.86 -21.39
CA ILE A 170 29.39 -12.16 -22.04
C ILE A 170 28.39 -12.68 -20.99
N ILE A 171 28.80 -13.59 -20.09
CA ILE A 171 27.94 -14.10 -19.00
C ILE A 171 27.53 -12.98 -18.05
N ALA A 172 28.44 -12.10 -17.65
CA ALA A 172 28.15 -10.96 -16.81
C ALA A 172 27.16 -9.97 -17.45
N VAL A 173 27.33 -9.67 -18.73
CA VAL A 173 26.42 -8.81 -19.51
C VAL A 173 25.03 -9.45 -19.62
N VAL A 174 24.95 -10.73 -19.92
CA VAL A 174 23.66 -11.45 -19.99
C VAL A 174 22.96 -11.48 -18.63
N ALA A 175 23.70 -11.78 -17.55
CA ALA A 175 23.15 -11.74 -16.19
C ALA A 175 22.66 -10.33 -15.81
N PHE A 176 23.40 -9.29 -16.17
CA PHE A 176 23.00 -7.90 -15.96
C PHE A 176 21.73 -7.52 -16.74
N ILE A 177 21.62 -7.95 -18.00
CA ILE A 177 20.40 -7.72 -18.80
C ILE A 177 19.19 -8.42 -18.17
N ILE A 178 19.34 -9.67 -17.74
CA ILE A 178 18.26 -10.41 -17.06
C ILE A 178 17.85 -9.69 -15.78
N PHE A 179 18.81 -9.27 -14.96
CA PHE A 179 18.55 -8.50 -13.74
C PHE A 179 17.80 -7.19 -14.04
N LEU A 180 18.22 -6.46 -15.07
CA LEU A 180 17.59 -5.21 -15.49
C LEU A 180 16.14 -5.44 -15.96
N VAL A 181 15.87 -6.49 -16.71
CA VAL A 181 14.50 -6.88 -17.10
C VAL A 181 13.63 -7.18 -15.89
N ILE A 182 14.14 -7.93 -14.91
CA ILE A 182 13.43 -8.23 -13.67
C ILE A 182 13.13 -6.92 -12.90
N CYS A 183 14.08 -6.01 -12.78
CA CYS A 183 13.90 -4.71 -12.14
C CYS A 183 12.83 -3.86 -12.84
N ILE A 184 12.81 -3.85 -14.18
CA ILE A 184 11.79 -3.13 -14.96
C ILE A 184 10.40 -3.71 -14.70
N ILE A 185 10.25 -5.04 -14.72
CA ILE A 185 8.97 -5.71 -14.43
C ILE A 185 8.51 -5.37 -13.02
N ALA A 186 9.40 -5.46 -12.03
CA ALA A 186 9.10 -5.10 -10.63
C ALA A 186 8.68 -3.63 -10.49
N ALA A 187 9.34 -2.72 -11.18
CA ALA A 187 9.01 -1.30 -11.20
C ALA A 187 7.62 -1.06 -11.81
N ILE A 188 7.30 -1.70 -12.93
CA ILE A 188 5.99 -1.61 -13.59
C ILE A 188 4.88 -2.09 -12.63
N VAL A 189 5.04 -3.27 -12.03
CA VAL A 189 4.04 -3.82 -11.08
C VAL A 189 3.85 -2.89 -9.89
N ASN A 190 4.94 -2.36 -9.32
CA ASN A 190 4.88 -1.43 -8.20
C ASN A 190 4.11 -0.16 -8.55
N VAL A 191 4.42 0.47 -9.68
CA VAL A 191 3.76 1.70 -10.15
C VAL A 191 2.27 1.48 -10.39
N PHE A 192 1.90 0.44 -11.12
CA PHE A 192 0.48 0.15 -11.39
C PHE A 192 -0.27 -0.24 -10.13
N GLY A 193 0.34 -1.00 -9.21
CA GLY A 193 -0.23 -1.34 -7.92
C GLY A 193 -0.51 -0.12 -7.06
N MET A 194 0.47 0.78 -6.90
CA MET A 194 0.33 2.01 -6.11
C MET A 194 -0.66 3.00 -6.73
N ARG A 195 -0.67 3.14 -8.06
CA ARG A 195 -1.68 3.94 -8.77
C ARG A 195 -3.09 3.41 -8.51
N SER A 196 -3.26 2.09 -8.51
CA SER A 196 -4.53 1.44 -8.28
C SER A 196 -4.99 1.63 -6.83
N LEU A 197 -4.09 1.47 -5.87
CA LEU A 197 -4.35 1.70 -4.45
C LEU A 197 -4.75 3.17 -4.19
N HIS A 198 -4.05 4.13 -4.81
CA HIS A 198 -4.42 5.54 -4.73
C HIS A 198 -5.83 5.81 -5.30
N LYS A 199 -6.14 5.27 -6.49
CA LYS A 199 -7.47 5.41 -7.10
C LYS A 199 -8.55 4.80 -6.21
N PHE A 200 -8.28 3.67 -5.58
CA PHE A 200 -9.18 3.03 -4.65
C PHE A 200 -9.42 3.89 -3.40
N ALA A 201 -8.36 4.31 -2.71
CA ALA A 201 -8.47 5.17 -1.53
C ALA A 201 -9.18 6.50 -1.85
N ARG A 202 -8.88 7.08 -3.02
CA ARG A 202 -9.54 8.29 -3.50
C ARG A 202 -11.03 8.06 -3.78
N SER A 203 -11.40 6.97 -4.42
CA SER A 203 -12.81 6.69 -4.73
C SER A 203 -13.63 6.46 -3.47
N LEU A 204 -13.05 5.86 -2.43
CA LEU A 204 -13.70 5.65 -1.14
C LEU A 204 -14.06 6.96 -0.45
N TYR A 205 -13.09 7.87 -0.28
CA TYR A 205 -13.38 9.13 0.41
C TYR A 205 -14.31 10.04 -0.41
N ILE A 206 -14.18 10.07 -1.75
CA ILE A 206 -15.08 10.82 -2.62
C ILE A 206 -16.50 10.25 -2.55
N SER A 207 -16.65 8.92 -2.54
CA SER A 207 -17.96 8.29 -2.37
C SER A 207 -18.60 8.67 -1.04
N ALA A 208 -17.83 8.76 0.03
CA ALA A 208 -18.30 9.23 1.32
C ALA A 208 -18.66 10.72 1.34
N GLU A 209 -17.95 11.55 0.56
CA GLU A 209 -18.16 13.00 0.51
C GLU A 209 -19.40 13.38 -0.36
N ILE A 210 -19.59 12.67 -1.49
CA ILE A 210 -20.68 12.98 -2.47
C ILE A 210 -21.93 12.13 -2.19
N ASP A 211 -21.84 11.17 -1.29
CA ASP A 211 -22.90 10.22 -0.98
C ASP A 211 -23.38 9.39 -2.19
N ASN A 212 -22.47 9.11 -3.11
CA ASN A 212 -22.76 8.32 -4.32
C ASN A 212 -21.62 7.34 -4.62
N PHE A 213 -21.94 6.06 -4.89
CA PHE A 213 -20.98 5.02 -5.16
C PHE A 213 -20.58 4.94 -6.63
N CYS A 214 -19.28 5.09 -6.93
CA CYS A 214 -18.72 4.82 -8.25
C CYS A 214 -18.09 3.42 -8.29
N ILE A 215 -18.91 2.37 -8.46
CA ILE A 215 -18.51 0.95 -8.41
C ILE A 215 -17.50 0.58 -9.51
N GLU A 216 -17.62 1.16 -10.72
CA GLU A 216 -16.72 0.83 -11.84
C GLU A 216 -15.24 1.12 -11.54
N LYS A 217 -14.96 2.24 -10.87
CA LYS A 217 -13.60 2.60 -10.46
C LYS A 217 -13.04 1.67 -9.40
N LEU A 218 -13.90 1.10 -8.54
CA LEU A 218 -13.50 0.11 -7.54
C LEU A 218 -13.14 -1.25 -8.16
N ASN A 219 -13.82 -1.67 -9.22
CA ASN A 219 -13.60 -2.98 -9.83
C ASN A 219 -12.20 -3.11 -10.44
N ALA A 220 -11.75 -2.11 -11.17
CA ALA A 220 -10.39 -2.09 -11.73
C ALA A 220 -9.30 -2.08 -10.63
N ALA A 221 -9.53 -1.32 -9.56
CA ALA A 221 -8.60 -1.24 -8.43
C ALA A 221 -8.49 -2.57 -7.66
N LYS A 222 -9.60 -3.29 -7.51
CA LYS A 222 -9.65 -4.57 -6.80
C LYS A 222 -8.67 -5.61 -7.34
N SER A 223 -8.66 -5.82 -8.65
CA SER A 223 -7.79 -6.84 -9.27
C SER A 223 -6.30 -6.53 -9.06
N TRP A 224 -5.94 -5.25 -9.13
CA TRP A 224 -4.57 -4.81 -8.87
C TRP A 224 -4.15 -4.97 -7.40
N LEU A 225 -5.06 -4.80 -6.44
CA LEU A 225 -4.76 -5.08 -5.03
C LEU A 225 -4.32 -6.53 -4.82
N LEU A 226 -5.01 -7.48 -5.47
CA LEU A 226 -4.63 -8.90 -5.40
C LEU A 226 -3.27 -9.15 -6.05
N VAL A 227 -3.07 -8.67 -7.29
CA VAL A 227 -1.80 -8.84 -8.02
C VAL A 227 -0.64 -8.24 -7.23
N PHE A 228 -0.81 -7.02 -6.72
CA PHE A 228 0.20 -6.34 -5.93
C PHE A 228 0.50 -7.06 -4.61
N GLY A 229 -0.54 -7.56 -3.94
CA GLY A 229 -0.38 -8.36 -2.71
C GLY A 229 0.40 -9.65 -2.95
N ILE A 230 0.06 -10.42 -3.99
CA ILE A 230 0.79 -11.64 -4.37
C ILE A 230 2.25 -11.32 -4.72
N PHE A 231 2.48 -10.27 -5.54
CA PHE A 231 3.82 -9.85 -5.92
C PHE A 231 4.66 -9.46 -4.71
N THR A 232 4.09 -8.71 -3.76
CA THR A 232 4.77 -8.31 -2.52
C THR A 232 5.09 -9.51 -1.63
N CYS A 233 4.22 -10.52 -1.55
CA CYS A 233 4.51 -11.77 -0.86
C CYS A 233 5.65 -12.55 -1.53
N ILE A 234 5.66 -12.63 -2.87
CA ILE A 234 6.73 -13.30 -3.61
C ILE A 234 8.06 -12.58 -3.43
N SER A 235 8.06 -11.24 -3.43
CA SER A 235 9.26 -10.43 -3.20
C SER A 235 9.84 -10.56 -1.77
N ALA A 236 9.08 -11.10 -0.83
CA ALA A 236 9.58 -11.44 0.50
C ALA A 236 10.48 -12.69 0.49
N LEU A 237 10.29 -13.63 -0.45
CA LEU A 237 11.03 -14.91 -0.46
C LEU A 237 12.55 -14.75 -0.53
N PRO A 238 13.13 -13.88 -1.37
CA PRO A 238 14.57 -13.64 -1.36
C PRO A 238 15.11 -13.07 -0.04
N CYS A 239 14.24 -12.44 0.74
CA CYS A 239 14.59 -11.83 2.03
C CYS A 239 14.54 -12.82 3.21
N ILE A 240 14.44 -14.14 2.96
CA ILE A 240 14.31 -15.16 4.03
C ILE A 240 15.49 -15.16 5.00
N TYR A 241 16.67 -14.74 4.53
CA TYR A 241 17.87 -14.59 5.35
C TYR A 241 17.86 -13.32 6.21
N ASP A 242 17.05 -12.31 5.84
CA ASP A 242 16.78 -11.12 6.66
C ASP A 242 15.35 -11.22 7.19
N PHE A 243 15.23 -11.79 8.38
CA PHE A 243 13.94 -12.02 9.04
C PHE A 243 13.08 -10.76 9.15
N LYS A 244 13.69 -9.59 9.36
CA LYS A 244 12.97 -8.31 9.48
C LYS A 244 12.39 -7.87 8.14
N ALA A 245 13.18 -7.92 7.08
CA ALA A 245 12.74 -7.61 5.73
C ALA A 245 11.67 -8.60 5.24
N PHE A 246 11.84 -9.88 5.55
CA PHE A 246 10.86 -10.94 5.24
C PHE A 246 9.49 -10.66 5.89
N ILE A 247 9.45 -10.37 7.20
CA ILE A 247 8.21 -10.06 7.91
C ILE A 247 7.59 -8.77 7.38
N THR A 248 8.38 -7.72 7.14
CA THR A 248 7.88 -6.45 6.61
C THR A 248 7.15 -6.66 5.28
N SER A 249 7.80 -7.28 4.30
CA SER A 249 7.24 -7.51 2.97
C SER A 249 6.07 -8.50 3.01
N GLY A 250 6.19 -9.58 3.77
CA GLY A 250 5.13 -10.58 3.93
C GLY A 250 3.87 -10.00 4.56
N SER A 251 4.01 -9.20 5.62
CA SER A 251 2.87 -8.55 6.29
C SER A 251 2.17 -7.54 5.39
N LEU A 252 2.93 -6.74 4.62
CA LEU A 252 2.34 -5.81 3.65
C LEU A 252 1.62 -6.56 2.52
N GLY A 253 2.22 -7.61 1.97
CA GLY A 253 1.58 -8.43 0.96
C GLY A 253 0.27 -9.05 1.44
N ALA A 254 0.27 -9.60 2.65
CA ALA A 254 -0.94 -10.13 3.29
C ALA A 254 -2.00 -9.04 3.52
N ALA A 255 -1.59 -7.82 3.91
CA ALA A 255 -2.51 -6.69 4.08
C ALA A 255 -3.19 -6.30 2.75
N TYR A 256 -2.47 -6.28 1.62
CA TYR A 256 -3.07 -6.02 0.31
C TYR A 256 -4.05 -7.10 -0.13
N ILE A 257 -3.72 -8.38 0.09
CA ILE A 257 -4.64 -9.49 -0.19
C ILE A 257 -5.90 -9.37 0.66
N LEU A 258 -5.75 -9.03 1.93
CA LEU A 258 -6.88 -8.84 2.85
C LEU A 258 -7.76 -7.66 2.43
N ALA A 259 -7.14 -6.54 1.99
CA ALA A 259 -7.88 -5.41 1.42
C ALA A 259 -8.71 -5.83 0.19
N TYR A 260 -8.14 -6.66 -0.70
CA TYR A 260 -8.89 -7.24 -1.82
C TYR A 260 -10.10 -8.06 -1.35
N VAL A 261 -9.92 -8.92 -0.34
CA VAL A 261 -11.01 -9.76 0.21
C VAL A 261 -12.12 -8.91 0.80
N LEU A 262 -11.76 -7.87 1.59
CA LEU A 262 -12.71 -6.91 2.16
C LEU A 262 -13.54 -6.21 1.07
N VAL A 263 -12.87 -5.70 0.05
CA VAL A 263 -13.53 -5.01 -1.06
C VAL A 263 -14.46 -5.96 -1.83
N LYS A 264 -13.99 -7.18 -2.10
CA LYS A 264 -14.81 -8.19 -2.77
C LYS A 264 -16.06 -8.54 -1.95
N LYS A 265 -15.90 -8.74 -0.65
CA LYS A 265 -16.99 -9.12 0.27
C LYS A 265 -18.08 -8.04 0.34
N HIS A 266 -17.70 -6.78 0.53
CA HIS A 266 -18.68 -5.72 0.82
C HIS A 266 -19.25 -5.02 -0.42
N PHE A 267 -18.52 -5.01 -1.54
CA PHE A 267 -18.92 -4.27 -2.73
C PHE A 267 -19.32 -5.15 -3.92
N PHE A 268 -18.86 -6.41 -3.97
CA PHE A 268 -19.03 -7.27 -5.15
C PHE A 268 -19.71 -8.61 -4.88
N GLN A 269 -19.94 -9.01 -3.63
CA GLN A 269 -20.81 -10.14 -3.36
C GLN A 269 -22.26 -9.67 -3.43
N PRO A 270 -23.15 -10.39 -4.17
CA PRO A 270 -24.58 -10.12 -4.06
C PRO A 270 -24.95 -10.32 -2.59
N GLN A 271 -25.60 -9.31 -2.00
CA GLN A 271 -26.25 -9.51 -0.71
C GLN A 271 -27.26 -10.64 -0.92
N GLN A 272 -27.01 -11.80 -0.33
CA GLN A 272 -28.05 -12.79 -0.15
C GLN A 272 -29.08 -12.11 0.73
N LEU A 273 -30.16 -11.64 0.10
CA LEU A 273 -31.36 -11.20 0.77
C LEU A 273 -31.92 -12.44 1.49
N ASN A 274 -31.62 -12.53 2.79
CA ASN A 274 -32.32 -13.42 3.72
C ASN A 274 -33.59 -12.73 4.21
#